data_f9468c51c4fdd7985529dd25896fbcaa
#
_entry.id   f9468c51c4fdd7985529dd25896fbcaa
#
_cell.length_a   1.000
_cell.length_b   1.000
_cell.length_c   1.000
_cell.angle_alpha   90.00
_cell.angle_beta   90.00
_cell.angle_gamma   90.00
#
_symmetry.space_group_name_H-M   'P 1'
#
loop_
_entity.id
_entity.type
_entity.pdbx_description
1 polymer ?
#
loop_
_entity_poly.entity_id
_entity_poly.type
_entity_poly.pdbx_seq_one_letter_code
_entity_poly.pdbx_strand_id
1 'polypeptide(L)'
;MYDVRSKKAEEFINHEEILDTLEYAKSNKNNRALIDEILAKAENLKGITHREASVLLECEQEDQIQRMYELAVKIKQRFYGNRIVMFAPLYLSNYCVNGCVYCPYHYVNKHIPRKKLTQDEIRREVIALQDMGHKRLALEAGEDPVNNPIEYILESINTIYSIKHKNGEIRRVNVNIAATTVDNYRKLKEAGIGTYILFQETYHKENYEKLHPTGPKHNYAYHTEAMDRAMEAGIDDVGLGVLYGLNMYRYDFAGILMHAEHLEAAMGVGPHTISVPRIRPADDIDASSFKDSISDEIFEKIVAILRIAVPYTGIIVSTRESQKSRERVLKLGVSQISGGSKTSVGGYAAPEPEEESSAQFDVEDTRTLDEIVNWLLSLGHIPSFCTACYREGRTGDRFMTLVKSGQIANCCQPNALMTLKEYLMDYASEDTRVKGEALIERELTQIPNEKVLGIAKLNLSKIAEGSRDFRF
;
A
#
# COMPACT_ATOMS: atom_id res chain seq x y z
N MET A 1 9.23 13.66 26.14
CA MET A 1 7.84 13.44 26.63
C MET A 1 7.00 13.12 25.42
N TYR A 2 6.13 12.14 25.49
CA TYR A 2 5.23 11.79 24.41
C TYR A 2 4.23 12.91 24.12
N ASP A 3 4.17 13.34 22.88
CA ASP A 3 3.18 14.31 22.38
C ASP A 3 2.76 13.95 20.95
N VAL A 4 1.58 13.39 20.84
CA VAL A 4 0.99 12.95 19.57
C VAL A 4 0.80 14.09 18.54
N ARG A 5 0.82 15.35 18.97
CA ARG A 5 0.66 16.53 18.09
C ARG A 5 1.96 17.26 17.81
N SER A 6 3.06 16.82 18.38
CA SER A 6 4.36 17.43 18.13
C SER A 6 4.78 17.26 16.66
N LYS A 7 5.51 18.22 16.14
CA LYS A 7 6.14 18.13 14.81
C LYS A 7 7.53 17.50 14.86
N LYS A 8 7.98 17.02 16.02
CA LYS A 8 9.30 16.40 16.20
C LYS A 8 9.15 14.89 16.28
N ALA A 9 9.85 14.19 15.41
CA ALA A 9 9.81 12.74 15.31
C ALA A 9 9.92 12.03 16.67
N GLU A 10 10.89 12.40 17.50
CA GLU A 10 11.16 11.74 18.79
C GLU A 10 10.12 12.05 19.89
N GLU A 11 9.21 12.99 19.64
CA GLU A 11 8.13 13.33 20.57
C GLU A 11 6.85 12.57 20.21
N PHE A 12 6.49 12.45 18.92
CA PHE A 12 5.32 11.67 18.51
C PHE A 12 5.62 10.17 18.31
N ILE A 13 6.86 9.79 17.98
CA ILE A 13 7.40 8.43 18.09
C ILE A 13 8.29 8.38 19.32
N ASN A 14 7.67 8.44 20.49
CA ASN A 14 8.42 8.52 21.74
C ASN A 14 8.89 7.14 22.19
N HIS A 15 10.22 7.00 22.36
CA HIS A 15 10.85 5.74 22.71
C HIS A 15 10.31 5.15 24.02
N GLU A 16 10.23 5.98 25.07
CA GLU A 16 9.75 5.53 26.40
C GLU A 16 8.28 5.09 26.33
N GLU A 17 7.42 5.84 25.62
CA GLU A 17 6.03 5.43 25.43
C GLU A 17 5.91 4.07 24.73
N ILE A 18 6.78 3.80 23.74
CA ILE A 18 6.76 2.48 23.08
C ILE A 18 7.24 1.40 24.07
N LEU A 19 8.31 1.62 24.82
CA LEU A 19 8.78 0.64 25.80
C LEU A 19 7.72 0.34 26.87
N ASP A 20 7.08 1.37 27.42
CA ASP A 20 5.98 1.24 28.37
C ASP A 20 4.79 0.49 27.77
N THR A 21 4.49 0.74 26.50
CA THR A 21 3.46 0.04 25.75
C THR A 21 3.77 -1.46 25.61
N LEU A 22 5.01 -1.81 25.26
CA LEU A 22 5.43 -3.20 25.11
C LEU A 22 5.41 -3.96 26.43
N GLU A 23 5.87 -3.33 27.52
CA GLU A 23 5.83 -3.94 28.85
C GLU A 23 4.39 -4.11 29.35
N TYR A 24 3.53 -3.10 29.14
CA TYR A 24 2.11 -3.20 29.43
C TYR A 24 1.43 -4.32 28.65
N ALA A 25 1.69 -4.42 27.34
CA ALA A 25 1.16 -5.46 26.48
C ALA A 25 1.59 -6.86 26.95
N LYS A 26 2.87 -7.04 27.22
CA LYS A 26 3.44 -8.30 27.72
C LYS A 26 2.81 -8.72 29.05
N SER A 27 2.64 -7.78 29.97
CA SER A 27 2.04 -8.03 31.29
C SER A 27 0.55 -8.40 31.20
N ASN A 28 -0.13 -8.01 30.11
CA ASN A 28 -1.57 -8.23 29.90
C ASN A 28 -1.88 -9.26 28.81
N LYS A 29 -0.91 -9.99 28.27
CA LYS A 29 -1.09 -10.94 27.17
C LYS A 29 -2.15 -12.04 27.43
N ASN A 30 -2.39 -12.38 28.69
CA ASN A 30 -3.38 -13.38 29.13
C ASN A 30 -4.54 -12.75 29.92
N ASN A 31 -4.67 -11.43 29.92
CA ASN A 31 -5.76 -10.72 30.61
C ASN A 31 -7.02 -10.74 29.76
N ARG A 32 -7.80 -11.84 29.88
CA ARG A 32 -9.01 -12.06 29.09
C ARG A 32 -10.00 -10.90 29.16
N ALA A 33 -10.23 -10.37 30.35
CA ALA A 33 -11.21 -9.29 30.55
C ALA A 33 -10.82 -8.03 29.78
N LEU A 34 -9.53 -7.65 29.84
CA LEU A 34 -9.00 -6.50 29.09
C LEU A 34 -9.09 -6.73 27.57
N ILE A 35 -8.73 -7.91 27.09
CA ILE A 35 -8.80 -8.25 25.66
C ILE A 35 -10.27 -8.19 25.18
N ASP A 36 -11.21 -8.73 25.96
CA ASP A 36 -12.63 -8.67 25.64
C ASP A 36 -13.17 -7.22 25.61
N GLU A 37 -12.70 -6.36 26.53
CA GLU A 37 -13.03 -4.93 26.53
C GLU A 37 -12.49 -4.21 25.28
N ILE A 38 -11.24 -4.48 24.89
CA ILE A 38 -10.62 -3.90 23.69
C ILE A 38 -11.39 -4.33 22.45
N LEU A 39 -11.75 -5.61 22.32
CA LEU A 39 -12.52 -6.11 21.18
C LEU A 39 -13.91 -5.49 21.11
N ALA A 40 -14.60 -5.38 22.25
CA ALA A 40 -15.91 -4.71 22.33
C ALA A 40 -15.83 -3.22 21.94
N LYS A 41 -14.75 -2.53 22.36
CA LYS A 41 -14.48 -1.15 21.92
C LYS A 41 -14.29 -1.07 20.41
N ALA A 42 -13.53 -2.00 19.83
CA ALA A 42 -13.24 -2.04 18.39
C ALA A 42 -14.49 -2.30 17.52
N GLU A 43 -15.51 -2.97 18.03
CA GLU A 43 -16.82 -3.16 17.36
C GLU A 43 -17.51 -1.83 17.02
N ASN A 44 -17.18 -0.74 17.70
CA ASN A 44 -17.66 0.61 17.36
C ASN A 44 -17.05 1.20 16.09
N LEU A 45 -16.12 0.51 15.43
CA LEU A 45 -15.50 0.88 14.16
C LEU A 45 -14.72 2.21 14.18
N LYS A 46 -14.28 2.65 15.34
CA LYS A 46 -13.52 3.91 15.54
C LYS A 46 -12.01 3.68 15.68
N GLY A 47 -11.59 2.42 15.61
CA GLY A 47 -10.20 2.05 15.87
C GLY A 47 -9.89 1.87 17.37
N ILE A 48 -8.66 1.47 17.63
CA ILE A 48 -8.08 1.32 18.97
C ILE A 48 -6.69 1.93 18.99
N THR A 49 -6.18 2.24 20.19
CA THR A 49 -4.87 2.87 20.37
C THR A 49 -3.72 1.89 20.12
N HIS A 50 -2.52 2.43 19.89
CA HIS A 50 -1.29 1.65 19.77
C HIS A 50 -1.07 0.73 20.97
N ARG A 51 -1.42 1.19 22.20
CA ARG A 51 -1.28 0.42 23.45
C ARG A 51 -2.27 -0.76 23.48
N GLU A 52 -3.54 -0.53 23.14
CA GLU A 52 -4.56 -1.57 23.04
C GLU A 52 -4.24 -2.60 21.93
N ALA A 53 -3.81 -2.12 20.78
CA ALA A 53 -3.40 -2.98 19.66
C ALA A 53 -2.18 -3.85 20.02
N SER A 54 -1.23 -3.31 20.79
CA SER A 54 -0.07 -4.06 21.25
C SER A 54 -0.48 -5.18 22.24
N VAL A 55 -1.49 -4.95 23.09
CA VAL A 55 -2.06 -6.03 23.95
C VAL A 55 -2.66 -7.14 23.10
N LEU A 56 -3.39 -6.79 22.03
CA LEU A 56 -3.94 -7.79 21.10
C LEU A 56 -2.81 -8.57 20.40
N LEU A 57 -1.72 -7.90 20.05
CA LEU A 57 -0.57 -8.56 19.39
C LEU A 57 0.10 -9.59 20.30
N GLU A 58 0.19 -9.33 21.58
CA GLU A 58 0.77 -10.27 22.56
C GLU A 58 -0.18 -11.40 22.99
N CYS A 59 -1.48 -11.31 22.71
CA CYS A 59 -2.45 -12.34 23.10
C CYS A 59 -2.06 -13.73 22.54
N GLU A 60 -2.07 -14.74 23.41
CA GLU A 60 -1.74 -16.15 23.08
C GLU A 60 -2.97 -17.07 23.12
N GLN A 61 -4.16 -16.55 23.42
CA GLN A 61 -5.39 -17.32 23.60
C GLN A 61 -6.11 -17.52 22.27
N GLU A 62 -6.16 -18.77 21.78
CA GLU A 62 -6.67 -19.11 20.45
C GLU A 62 -8.09 -18.61 20.18
N ASP A 63 -9.00 -18.73 21.17
CA ASP A 63 -10.38 -18.29 21.04
C ASP A 63 -10.49 -16.76 20.88
N GLN A 64 -9.64 -16.01 21.57
CA GLN A 64 -9.60 -14.55 21.42
C GLN A 64 -8.93 -14.13 20.11
N ILE A 65 -7.89 -14.84 19.68
CA ILE A 65 -7.25 -14.62 18.36
C ILE A 65 -8.27 -14.87 17.25
N GLN A 66 -9.06 -15.93 17.36
CA GLN A 66 -10.11 -16.22 16.38
C GLN A 66 -11.16 -15.08 16.32
N ARG A 67 -11.57 -14.56 17.48
CA ARG A 67 -12.46 -13.39 17.54
C ARG A 67 -11.86 -12.13 16.95
N MET A 68 -10.54 -11.88 17.10
CA MET A 68 -9.82 -10.81 16.41
C MET A 68 -9.95 -10.97 14.90
N TYR A 69 -9.71 -12.16 14.37
CA TYR A 69 -9.81 -12.43 12.94
C TYR A 69 -11.24 -12.22 12.42
N GLU A 70 -12.25 -12.70 13.12
CA GLU A 70 -13.66 -12.49 12.76
C GLU A 70 -14.03 -11.00 12.77
N LEU A 71 -13.54 -10.25 13.76
CA LEU A 71 -13.76 -8.81 13.84
C LEU A 71 -13.05 -8.06 12.69
N ALA A 72 -11.82 -8.42 12.39
CA ALA A 72 -11.07 -7.85 11.27
C ALA A 72 -11.80 -8.07 9.92
N VAL A 73 -12.35 -9.27 9.71
CA VAL A 73 -13.18 -9.59 8.53
C VAL A 73 -14.43 -8.70 8.49
N LYS A 74 -15.15 -8.56 9.60
CA LYS A 74 -16.34 -7.70 9.69
C LYS A 74 -16.01 -6.23 9.36
N ILE A 75 -14.92 -5.73 9.92
CA ILE A 75 -14.45 -4.35 9.68
C ILE A 75 -14.09 -4.16 8.20
N LYS A 76 -13.32 -5.09 7.62
CA LYS A 76 -12.98 -5.05 6.20
C LYS A 76 -14.24 -5.03 5.33
N GLN A 77 -15.19 -5.93 5.59
CA GLN A 77 -16.44 -5.99 4.84
C GLN A 77 -17.24 -4.68 4.95
N ARG A 78 -17.24 -4.05 6.11
CA ARG A 78 -17.95 -2.78 6.33
C ARG A 78 -17.39 -1.65 5.48
N PHE A 79 -16.06 -1.51 5.40
CA PHE A 79 -15.41 -0.37 4.74
C PHE A 79 -15.03 -0.65 3.28
N TYR A 80 -14.58 -1.85 2.98
CA TYR A 80 -14.02 -2.22 1.68
C TYR A 80 -14.87 -3.24 0.91
N GLY A 81 -15.73 -3.98 1.60
CA GLY A 81 -16.46 -5.09 0.99
C GLY A 81 -15.50 -6.12 0.40
N ASN A 82 -15.85 -6.65 -0.76
CA ASN A 82 -15.04 -7.63 -1.49
C ASN A 82 -14.03 -6.98 -2.46
N ARG A 83 -13.93 -5.65 -2.49
CA ARG A 83 -13.07 -4.93 -3.43
C ARG A 83 -11.59 -5.04 -3.04
N ILE A 84 -10.76 -5.36 -4.02
CA ILE A 84 -9.29 -5.38 -3.90
C ILE A 84 -8.73 -4.46 -4.99
N VAL A 85 -8.06 -3.41 -4.56
CA VAL A 85 -7.46 -2.43 -5.48
C VAL A 85 -6.18 -3.00 -6.07
N MET A 86 -6.04 -2.90 -7.41
CA MET A 86 -4.90 -3.40 -8.16
C MET A 86 -3.95 -2.27 -8.54
N PHE A 87 -2.65 -2.53 -8.46
CA PHE A 87 -1.59 -1.64 -8.95
C PHE A 87 -0.35 -2.42 -9.39
N ALA A 88 0.57 -1.75 -10.07
CA ALA A 88 1.91 -2.26 -10.34
C ALA A 88 2.98 -1.24 -9.91
N PRO A 89 4.15 -1.68 -9.41
CA PRO A 89 5.30 -0.80 -9.26
C PRO A 89 5.89 -0.47 -10.63
N LEU A 90 6.50 0.70 -10.78
CA LEU A 90 7.34 1.06 -11.91
C LEU A 90 8.64 1.66 -11.39
N TYR A 91 9.72 0.93 -11.56
CA TYR A 91 11.05 1.35 -11.13
C TYR A 91 11.70 2.25 -12.18
N LEU A 92 11.88 3.53 -11.85
CA LEU A 92 12.46 4.53 -12.75
C LEU A 92 13.99 4.50 -12.75
N SER A 93 14.59 4.21 -11.58
CA SER A 93 16.03 4.22 -11.41
C SER A 93 16.47 3.49 -10.14
N ASN A 94 17.59 2.78 -10.22
CA ASN A 94 18.27 2.16 -9.09
C ASN A 94 19.54 2.90 -8.65
N TYR A 95 19.81 4.09 -9.19
CA TYR A 95 20.85 4.96 -8.65
C TYR A 95 20.45 5.43 -7.26
N CYS A 96 21.32 5.20 -6.27
CA CYS A 96 21.10 5.58 -4.89
C CYS A 96 22.40 5.93 -4.19
N VAL A 97 22.38 6.97 -3.35
CA VAL A 97 23.53 7.43 -2.56
C VAL A 97 23.53 6.92 -1.13
N ASN A 98 22.46 6.22 -0.71
CA ASN A 98 22.32 5.67 0.64
C ASN A 98 23.03 4.32 0.80
N GLY A 99 23.37 4.01 2.03
CA GLY A 99 23.99 2.75 2.42
C GLY A 99 23.06 1.77 3.14
N CYS A 100 21.78 1.73 2.80
CA CYS A 100 20.79 0.87 3.46
C CYS A 100 21.17 -0.61 3.36
N VAL A 101 21.40 -1.28 4.50
CA VAL A 101 21.93 -2.64 4.55
C VAL A 101 20.95 -3.74 4.12
N TYR A 102 19.70 -3.39 3.88
CA TYR A 102 18.63 -4.31 3.47
C TYR A 102 18.17 -4.08 2.02
N CYS A 103 18.78 -3.15 1.29
CA CYS A 103 18.35 -2.75 -0.06
C CYS A 103 19.51 -2.94 -1.07
N PRO A 104 19.34 -3.70 -2.14
CA PRO A 104 20.42 -3.93 -3.12
C PRO A 104 20.83 -2.65 -3.86
N TYR A 105 20.03 -1.59 -3.81
CA TYR A 105 20.36 -0.29 -4.42
C TYR A 105 21.39 0.52 -3.63
N HIS A 106 21.84 0.03 -2.45
CA HIS A 106 22.83 0.74 -1.64
C HIS A 106 24.11 1.00 -2.46
N TYR A 107 24.72 2.18 -2.23
CA TYR A 107 25.80 2.68 -3.09
C TYR A 107 27.07 1.80 -3.09
N VAL A 108 27.26 0.97 -2.06
CA VAL A 108 28.42 0.06 -1.93
C VAL A 108 28.27 -1.16 -2.83
N ASN A 109 27.04 -1.60 -3.14
CA ASN A 109 26.80 -2.72 -4.04
C ASN A 109 27.30 -2.37 -5.46
N LYS A 110 28.34 -3.09 -5.92
CA LYS A 110 28.95 -2.93 -7.24
C LYS A 110 28.53 -4.04 -8.21
N HIS A 111 27.74 -5.02 -7.76
CA HIS A 111 27.28 -6.14 -8.57
C HIS A 111 26.07 -5.74 -9.43
N ILE A 112 25.15 -4.98 -8.85
CA ILE A 112 23.94 -4.56 -9.53
C ILE A 112 24.25 -3.52 -10.63
N PRO A 113 23.84 -3.73 -11.89
CA PRO A 113 23.99 -2.74 -12.94
C PRO A 113 23.10 -1.51 -12.62
N ARG A 114 23.73 -0.32 -12.61
CA ARG A 114 22.99 0.93 -12.39
C ARG A 114 22.31 1.37 -13.66
N LYS A 115 20.99 1.59 -13.55
CA LYS A 115 20.13 1.99 -14.66
C LYS A 115 19.19 3.10 -14.23
N LYS A 116 18.93 4.02 -15.14
CA LYS A 116 17.91 5.05 -15.05
C LYS A 116 17.18 5.08 -16.39
N LEU A 117 15.85 5.00 -16.37
CA LEU A 117 15.06 5.00 -17.58
C LEU A 117 15.08 6.39 -18.25
N THR A 118 15.31 6.41 -19.55
CA THR A 118 15.00 7.57 -20.40
C THR A 118 13.48 7.72 -20.54
N GLN A 119 13.01 8.89 -20.99
CA GLN A 119 11.57 9.10 -21.22
C GLN A 119 11.00 8.13 -22.28
N ASP A 120 11.79 7.73 -23.27
CA ASP A 120 11.39 6.75 -24.28
C ASP A 120 11.30 5.32 -23.69
N GLU A 121 12.19 4.96 -22.77
CA GLU A 121 12.09 3.70 -22.03
C GLU A 121 10.86 3.70 -21.12
N ILE A 122 10.60 4.79 -20.42
CA ILE A 122 9.36 4.95 -19.62
C ILE A 122 8.12 4.75 -20.51
N ARG A 123 8.11 5.28 -21.74
CA ARG A 123 7.01 5.06 -22.68
C ARG A 123 6.81 3.57 -22.99
N ARG A 124 7.89 2.84 -23.24
CA ARG A 124 7.82 1.38 -23.52
C ARG A 124 7.31 0.60 -22.33
N GLU A 125 7.81 0.90 -21.12
CA GLU A 125 7.37 0.27 -19.88
C GLU A 125 5.85 0.51 -19.64
N VAL A 126 5.41 1.75 -19.81
CA VAL A 126 4.00 2.13 -19.60
C VAL A 126 3.07 1.48 -20.64
N ILE A 127 3.51 1.36 -21.89
CA ILE A 127 2.75 0.65 -22.92
C ILE A 127 2.60 -0.83 -22.56
N ALA A 128 3.68 -1.48 -22.10
CA ALA A 128 3.63 -2.86 -21.64
C ALA A 128 2.67 -3.03 -20.45
N LEU A 129 2.71 -2.12 -19.47
CA LEU A 129 1.79 -2.09 -18.33
C LEU A 129 0.32 -1.85 -18.74
N GLN A 130 0.10 -0.99 -19.73
CA GLN A 130 -1.25 -0.75 -20.31
C GLN A 130 -1.75 -1.97 -21.06
N ASP A 131 -0.89 -2.69 -21.79
CA ASP A 131 -1.24 -3.96 -22.48
C ASP A 131 -1.60 -5.07 -21.49
N MET A 132 -1.07 -5.04 -20.27
CA MET A 132 -1.51 -5.92 -19.18
C MET A 132 -2.85 -5.50 -18.57
N GLY A 133 -3.29 -4.25 -18.73
CA GLY A 133 -4.54 -3.71 -18.20
C GLY A 133 -4.40 -2.82 -16.96
N HIS A 134 -3.18 -2.49 -16.53
CA HIS A 134 -2.96 -1.60 -15.39
C HIS A 134 -3.47 -0.18 -15.64
N LYS A 135 -4.08 0.42 -14.61
CA LYS A 135 -4.57 1.82 -14.59
C LYS A 135 -3.93 2.66 -13.48
N ARG A 136 -3.18 2.01 -12.59
CA ARG A 136 -2.55 2.62 -11.42
C ARG A 136 -1.13 2.12 -11.27
N LEU A 137 -0.20 3.04 -11.07
CA LEU A 137 1.21 2.73 -10.81
C LEU A 137 1.67 3.27 -9.45
N ALA A 138 2.70 2.62 -8.88
CA ALA A 138 3.54 3.15 -7.83
C ALA A 138 4.94 3.36 -8.41
N LEU A 139 5.40 4.61 -8.48
CA LEU A 139 6.73 4.93 -8.98
C LEU A 139 7.76 4.73 -7.89
N GLU A 140 8.83 4.04 -8.24
CA GLU A 140 9.93 3.71 -7.35
C GLU A 140 11.24 4.29 -7.91
N ALA A 141 12.02 4.98 -7.09
CA ALA A 141 13.35 5.46 -7.47
C ALA A 141 14.27 5.50 -6.25
N GLY A 142 15.54 5.14 -6.45
CA GLY A 142 16.58 5.36 -5.45
C GLY A 142 16.83 6.86 -5.21
N GLU A 143 17.33 7.19 -4.03
CA GLU A 143 17.68 8.56 -3.66
C GLU A 143 19.04 8.94 -4.26
N ASP A 144 19.03 9.77 -5.28
CA ASP A 144 20.25 10.30 -5.92
C ASP A 144 19.95 11.71 -6.48
N PRO A 145 20.43 12.78 -5.83
CA PRO A 145 20.14 14.14 -6.26
C PRO A 145 20.67 14.48 -7.65
N VAL A 146 21.68 13.75 -8.14
CA VAL A 146 22.29 13.97 -9.46
C VAL A 146 21.57 13.17 -10.55
N ASN A 147 21.34 11.88 -10.29
CA ASN A 147 20.71 10.99 -11.28
C ASN A 147 19.18 11.06 -11.25
N ASN A 148 18.58 11.26 -10.08
CA ASN A 148 17.13 11.25 -9.88
C ASN A 148 16.63 12.58 -9.27
N PRO A 149 16.99 13.76 -9.83
CA PRO A 149 16.48 15.03 -9.32
C PRO A 149 14.95 15.07 -9.42
N ILE A 150 14.31 15.94 -8.64
CA ILE A 150 12.84 16.06 -8.63
C ILE A 150 12.27 16.34 -10.02
N GLU A 151 12.99 17.10 -10.84
CA GLU A 151 12.61 17.44 -12.21
C GLU A 151 12.47 16.18 -13.10
N TYR A 152 13.34 15.19 -12.91
CA TYR A 152 13.24 13.90 -13.61
C TYR A 152 11.97 13.13 -13.18
N ILE A 153 11.67 13.11 -11.88
CA ILE A 153 10.45 12.46 -11.37
C ILE A 153 9.19 13.14 -11.94
N LEU A 154 9.17 14.48 -11.96
CA LEU A 154 8.05 15.27 -12.50
C LEU A 154 7.88 15.04 -14.01
N GLU A 155 8.97 15.04 -14.77
CA GLU A 155 8.95 14.73 -16.21
C GLU A 155 8.41 13.31 -16.46
N SER A 156 8.87 12.35 -15.66
CA SER A 156 8.41 10.96 -15.76
C SER A 156 6.90 10.83 -15.49
N ILE A 157 6.37 11.53 -14.47
CA ILE A 157 4.94 11.57 -14.19
C ILE A 157 4.15 12.14 -15.37
N ASN A 158 4.62 13.26 -15.94
CA ASN A 158 3.98 13.90 -17.10
C ASN A 158 4.00 12.96 -18.32
N THR A 159 5.13 12.30 -18.56
CA THR A 159 5.27 11.30 -19.64
C THR A 159 4.26 10.18 -19.45
N ILE A 160 4.17 9.58 -18.27
CA ILE A 160 3.24 8.48 -17.95
C ILE A 160 1.78 8.88 -18.23
N TYR A 161 1.34 10.05 -17.75
CA TYR A 161 -0.03 10.52 -17.96
C TYR A 161 -0.33 10.87 -19.43
N SER A 162 0.69 11.19 -20.22
CA SER A 162 0.52 11.54 -21.64
C SER A 162 0.25 10.33 -22.53
N ILE A 163 0.53 9.10 -22.07
CA ILE A 163 0.49 7.90 -22.89
C ILE A 163 -0.93 7.31 -22.91
N LYS A 164 -1.47 7.21 -24.11
CA LYS A 164 -2.68 6.45 -24.40
C LYS A 164 -2.38 5.40 -25.44
N HIS A 165 -2.56 4.14 -25.10
CA HIS A 165 -2.29 3.03 -25.99
C HIS A 165 -3.51 2.11 -26.05
N LYS A 166 -4.13 1.95 -27.25
CA LYS A 166 -5.40 1.24 -27.42
C LYS A 166 -6.48 1.83 -26.47
N ASN A 167 -7.10 0.99 -25.64
CA ASN A 167 -8.02 1.41 -24.56
C ASN A 167 -7.30 1.64 -23.23
N GLY A 168 -5.96 1.55 -23.22
CA GLY A 168 -5.12 1.71 -22.04
C GLY A 168 -4.77 3.16 -21.74
N GLU A 169 -4.77 3.52 -20.48
CA GLU A 169 -4.20 4.75 -19.93
C GLU A 169 -3.89 4.57 -18.47
N ILE A 170 -2.82 5.17 -17.98
CA ILE A 170 -2.58 5.25 -16.54
C ILE A 170 -3.37 6.43 -16.01
N ARG A 171 -4.26 6.15 -15.06
CA ARG A 171 -5.20 7.13 -14.50
C ARG A 171 -4.78 7.62 -13.12
N ARG A 172 -3.75 7.02 -12.54
CA ARG A 172 -3.19 7.37 -11.24
C ARG A 172 -1.75 6.91 -11.09
N VAL A 173 -0.92 7.82 -10.58
CA VAL A 173 0.47 7.58 -10.22
C VAL A 173 0.66 7.87 -8.73
N ASN A 174 0.96 6.86 -7.94
CA ASN A 174 1.49 7.03 -6.59
C ASN A 174 3.01 7.16 -6.66
N VAL A 175 3.62 7.82 -5.70
CA VAL A 175 5.07 8.07 -5.72
C VAL A 175 5.71 7.59 -4.44
N ASN A 176 6.70 6.73 -4.56
CA ASN A 176 7.55 6.24 -3.48
C ASN A 176 9.00 6.66 -3.77
N ILE A 177 9.34 7.85 -3.35
CA ILE A 177 10.70 8.41 -3.41
C ILE A 177 11.14 8.85 -2.02
N ALA A 178 12.43 9.05 -1.82
CA ALA A 178 12.99 9.49 -0.55
C ALA A 178 12.33 10.77 -0.01
N ALA A 179 12.43 10.97 1.31
CA ALA A 179 11.99 12.18 1.98
C ALA A 179 12.58 13.43 1.33
N THR A 180 11.74 14.44 1.11
CA THR A 180 12.16 15.67 0.42
C THR A 180 11.59 16.93 1.09
N THR A 181 11.75 18.07 0.47
CA THR A 181 11.31 19.38 0.98
C THR A 181 9.81 19.63 0.72
N VAL A 182 9.21 20.54 1.48
CA VAL A 182 7.83 21.02 1.26
C VAL A 182 7.63 21.52 -0.17
N ASP A 183 8.61 22.24 -0.74
CA ASP A 183 8.54 22.74 -2.11
C ASP A 183 8.51 21.62 -3.15
N ASN A 184 9.32 20.58 -2.97
CA ASN A 184 9.29 19.41 -3.86
C ASN A 184 7.97 18.64 -3.74
N TYR A 185 7.42 18.48 -2.52
CA TYR A 185 6.10 17.88 -2.34
C TYR A 185 5.00 18.71 -2.99
N ARG A 186 5.10 20.06 -2.98
CA ARG A 186 4.15 20.92 -3.69
C ARG A 186 4.20 20.69 -5.19
N LYS A 187 5.40 20.60 -5.78
CA LYS A 187 5.58 20.25 -7.20
C LYS A 187 4.96 18.89 -7.54
N LEU A 188 5.15 17.88 -6.67
CA LEU A 188 4.53 16.55 -6.85
C LEU A 188 3.00 16.62 -6.81
N LYS A 189 2.43 17.39 -5.90
CA LYS A 189 0.98 17.63 -5.86
C LYS A 189 0.48 18.29 -7.15
N GLU A 190 1.18 19.32 -7.63
CA GLU A 190 0.85 20.01 -8.89
C GLU A 190 0.94 19.09 -10.10
N ALA A 191 1.87 18.13 -10.09
CA ALA A 191 1.97 17.08 -11.11
C ALA A 191 0.81 16.04 -11.06
N GLY A 192 -0.07 16.14 -10.08
CA GLY A 192 -1.27 15.31 -9.97
C GLY A 192 -1.01 13.89 -9.47
N ILE A 193 -0.07 13.72 -8.56
CA ILE A 193 0.15 12.41 -7.93
C ILE A 193 -1.06 11.96 -7.11
N GLY A 194 -1.15 10.65 -6.90
CA GLY A 194 -2.09 10.07 -5.97
C GLY A 194 -1.58 10.14 -4.52
N THR A 195 -1.13 8.99 -3.99
CA THR A 195 -0.55 8.89 -2.66
C THR A 195 0.96 9.12 -2.72
N TYR A 196 1.51 9.92 -1.81
CA TYR A 196 2.93 9.88 -1.50
C TYR A 196 3.18 8.74 -0.50
N ILE A 197 4.09 7.84 -0.83
CA ILE A 197 4.38 6.65 -0.02
C ILE A 197 5.84 6.73 0.44
N LEU A 198 6.07 6.50 1.73
CA LEU A 198 7.42 6.35 2.27
C LEU A 198 7.41 5.34 3.41
N PHE A 199 8.24 4.32 3.29
CA PHE A 199 8.39 3.33 4.36
C PHE A 199 9.39 3.85 5.38
N GLN A 200 8.97 3.80 6.65
CA GLN A 200 9.86 4.10 7.79
C GLN A 200 10.92 3.02 7.96
N GLU A 201 10.65 1.82 7.50
CA GLU A 201 11.42 0.59 7.63
C GLU A 201 11.45 0.08 9.08
N THR A 202 11.97 0.88 10.01
CA THR A 202 11.88 0.67 11.46
C THR A 202 11.70 1.99 12.19
N TYR A 203 10.92 1.98 13.27
CA TYR A 203 10.72 3.14 14.15
C TYR A 203 11.74 3.24 15.29
N HIS A 204 12.53 2.17 15.53
CA HIS A 204 13.55 2.17 16.57
C HIS A 204 14.79 2.94 16.11
N LYS A 205 14.98 4.17 16.60
CA LYS A 205 15.98 5.13 16.13
C LYS A 205 17.39 4.54 16.01
N GLU A 206 17.91 3.88 17.05
CA GLU A 206 19.25 3.30 17.02
C GLU A 206 19.40 2.21 15.96
N ASN A 207 18.36 1.39 15.75
CA ASN A 207 18.35 0.38 14.71
C ASN A 207 18.22 1.02 13.32
N TYR A 208 17.41 2.06 13.20
CA TYR A 208 17.27 2.84 11.98
C TYR A 208 18.64 3.40 11.54
N GLU A 209 19.39 4.03 12.44
CA GLU A 209 20.71 4.58 12.15
C GLU A 209 21.73 3.49 11.76
N LYS A 210 21.67 2.31 12.40
CA LYS A 210 22.50 1.14 12.02
C LYS A 210 22.14 0.57 10.66
N LEU A 211 20.85 0.53 10.32
CA LEU A 211 20.34 0.03 9.04
C LEU A 211 20.58 1.01 7.88
N HIS A 212 20.79 2.30 8.21
CA HIS A 212 21.07 3.37 7.25
C HIS A 212 22.40 4.08 7.61
N PRO A 213 23.54 3.39 7.54
CA PRO A 213 24.80 3.89 8.08
C PRO A 213 25.34 5.15 7.37
N THR A 214 24.91 5.41 6.13
CA THR A 214 25.40 6.53 5.31
C THR A 214 24.30 7.04 4.37
N GLY A 215 24.50 8.29 3.93
CA GLY A 215 23.60 8.97 3.00
C GLY A 215 22.49 9.78 3.69
N PRO A 216 21.70 10.53 2.92
CA PRO A 216 20.64 11.38 3.49
C PRO A 216 19.59 10.62 4.32
N LYS A 217 19.27 9.39 3.94
CA LYS A 217 18.30 8.53 4.65
C LYS A 217 18.76 8.22 6.10
N HIS A 218 20.03 8.38 6.44
CA HIS A 218 20.54 8.23 7.82
C HIS A 218 19.84 9.17 8.83
N ASN A 219 19.35 10.32 8.37
CA ASN A 219 18.68 11.28 9.25
C ASN A 219 17.28 10.80 9.63
N TYR A 220 17.18 10.13 10.77
CA TYR A 220 15.94 9.57 11.32
C TYR A 220 14.82 10.61 11.41
N ALA A 221 15.08 11.77 12.04
CA ALA A 221 14.06 12.80 12.23
C ALA A 221 13.53 13.32 10.90
N TYR A 222 14.43 13.70 9.98
CA TYR A 222 14.05 14.19 8.66
C TYR A 222 13.21 13.17 7.87
N HIS A 223 13.55 11.89 7.97
CA HIS A 223 12.80 10.82 7.31
C HIS A 223 11.42 10.60 7.95
N THR A 224 11.36 10.50 9.29
CA THR A 224 10.11 10.25 10.02
C THR A 224 9.10 11.40 9.87
N GLU A 225 9.57 12.65 9.78
CA GLU A 225 8.75 13.85 9.60
C GLU A 225 8.37 14.13 8.13
N ALA A 226 8.65 13.21 7.21
CA ALA A 226 8.40 13.41 5.79
C ALA A 226 6.91 13.55 5.46
N MET A 227 6.04 12.79 6.16
CA MET A 227 4.59 12.86 5.93
C MET A 227 4.01 14.20 6.36
N ASP A 228 4.50 14.79 7.46
CA ASP A 228 4.11 16.14 7.90
C ASP A 228 4.42 17.17 6.81
N ARG A 229 5.62 17.12 6.25
CA ARG A 229 6.03 18.02 5.15
C ARG A 229 5.22 17.80 3.88
N ALA A 230 4.88 16.54 3.57
CA ALA A 230 4.05 16.23 2.41
C ALA A 230 2.63 16.78 2.57
N MET A 231 2.05 16.62 3.76
CA MET A 231 0.71 17.13 4.08
C MET A 231 0.69 18.66 4.20
N GLU A 232 1.74 19.29 4.73
CA GLU A 232 1.91 20.75 4.72
C GLU A 232 1.96 21.31 3.29
N ALA A 233 2.54 20.56 2.35
CA ALA A 233 2.53 20.90 0.93
C ALA A 233 1.16 20.69 0.26
N GLY A 234 0.20 20.10 1.00
CA GLY A 234 -1.16 19.83 0.56
C GLY A 234 -1.35 18.49 -0.12
N ILE A 235 -0.44 17.52 0.04
CA ILE A 235 -0.69 16.13 -0.35
C ILE A 235 -1.60 15.52 0.72
N ASP A 236 -2.86 15.28 0.38
CA ASP A 236 -3.87 14.83 1.34
C ASP A 236 -3.75 13.32 1.65
N ASP A 237 -3.21 12.54 0.73
CA ASP A 237 -3.11 11.09 0.85
C ASP A 237 -1.66 10.64 0.99
N VAL A 238 -1.29 10.20 2.18
CA VAL A 238 0.04 9.66 2.49
C VAL A 238 -0.04 8.17 2.83
N GLY A 239 1.05 7.44 2.55
CA GLY A 239 1.15 6.01 2.79
C GLY A 239 2.36 5.66 3.65
N LEU A 240 2.10 5.03 4.80
CA LEU A 240 3.12 4.52 5.71
C LEU A 240 3.52 3.08 5.37
N GLY A 241 4.65 2.63 5.91
CA GLY A 241 5.08 1.23 5.84
C GLY A 241 6.20 0.91 6.81
N VAL A 242 6.27 -0.36 7.19
CA VAL A 242 7.35 -0.96 7.97
C VAL A 242 7.84 -2.20 7.23
N LEU A 243 9.15 -2.37 7.14
CA LEU A 243 9.74 -3.58 6.59
C LEU A 243 9.95 -4.60 7.72
N TYR A 244 8.96 -5.46 7.92
CA TYR A 244 9.00 -6.46 8.98
C TYR A 244 10.08 -7.52 8.73
N GLY A 245 10.76 -7.90 9.80
CA GLY A 245 11.85 -8.87 9.79
C GLY A 245 13.25 -8.27 9.91
N LEU A 246 13.36 -6.93 9.84
CA LEU A 246 14.64 -6.26 10.06
C LEU A 246 15.07 -6.31 11.53
N ASN A 247 14.17 -5.89 12.42
CA ASN A 247 14.42 -5.86 13.87
C ASN A 247 13.16 -5.45 14.64
N MET A 248 12.96 -6.00 15.84
CA MET A 248 11.96 -5.54 16.83
C MET A 248 10.56 -5.29 16.27
N TYR A 249 9.94 -6.28 15.60
CA TYR A 249 8.62 -6.10 14.94
C TYR A 249 7.51 -5.56 15.87
N ARG A 250 7.58 -5.87 17.17
CA ARG A 250 6.62 -5.34 18.16
C ARG A 250 6.77 -3.84 18.36
N TYR A 251 8.01 -3.37 18.41
CA TYR A 251 8.33 -1.95 18.49
C TYR A 251 7.84 -1.21 17.24
N ASP A 252 8.11 -1.77 16.08
CA ASP A 252 7.73 -1.20 14.80
C ASP A 252 6.21 -1.21 14.59
N PHE A 253 5.53 -2.23 15.12
CA PHE A 253 4.07 -2.29 15.12
C PHE A 253 3.44 -1.19 15.99
N ALA A 254 3.96 -0.96 17.20
CA ALA A 254 3.51 0.17 18.03
C ALA A 254 3.83 1.51 17.36
N GLY A 255 5.04 1.65 16.81
CA GLY A 255 5.51 2.87 16.13
C GLY A 255 4.65 3.27 14.94
N ILE A 256 4.26 2.33 14.08
CA ILE A 256 3.41 2.66 12.91
C ILE A 256 2.01 3.11 13.32
N LEU A 257 1.48 2.56 14.41
CA LEU A 257 0.19 3.00 14.96
C LEU A 257 0.31 4.37 15.61
N MET A 258 1.38 4.66 16.35
CA MET A 258 1.66 6.00 16.89
C MET A 258 1.79 7.04 15.77
N HIS A 259 2.43 6.69 14.65
CA HIS A 259 2.52 7.58 13.48
C HIS A 259 1.15 7.82 12.85
N ALA A 260 0.31 6.79 12.76
CA ALA A 260 -1.06 6.94 12.27
C ALA A 260 -1.91 7.85 13.19
N GLU A 261 -1.79 7.67 14.52
CA GLU A 261 -2.44 8.51 15.53
C GLU A 261 -1.93 9.96 15.45
N HIS A 262 -0.63 10.15 15.26
CA HIS A 262 -0.02 11.47 15.07
C HIS A 262 -0.62 12.21 13.86
N LEU A 263 -0.66 11.56 12.69
CA LEU A 263 -1.22 12.18 11.49
C LEU A 263 -2.69 12.56 11.68
N GLU A 264 -3.49 11.71 12.32
CA GLU A 264 -4.88 12.03 12.62
C GLU A 264 -5.01 13.20 13.61
N ALA A 265 -4.17 13.24 14.64
CA ALA A 265 -4.21 14.27 15.67
C ALA A 265 -3.63 15.62 15.22
N ALA A 266 -2.53 15.61 14.46
CA ALA A 266 -1.81 16.81 14.03
C ALA A 266 -2.33 17.38 12.71
N MET A 267 -2.70 16.51 11.75
CA MET A 267 -3.09 16.88 10.40
C MET A 267 -4.60 16.73 10.14
N GLY A 268 -5.36 16.16 11.10
CA GLY A 268 -6.80 15.96 11.00
C GLY A 268 -7.22 14.75 10.17
N VAL A 269 -6.28 14.04 9.54
CA VAL A 269 -6.54 12.83 8.77
C VAL A 269 -5.40 11.84 8.92
N GLY A 270 -5.74 10.57 9.18
CA GLY A 270 -4.76 9.47 9.26
C GLY A 270 -4.24 9.04 7.89
N PRO A 271 -3.31 8.09 7.85
CA PRO A 271 -2.71 7.62 6.60
C PRO A 271 -3.77 6.98 5.68
N HIS A 272 -3.67 7.29 4.39
CA HIS A 272 -4.53 6.67 3.37
C HIS A 272 -4.24 5.18 3.22
N THR A 273 -2.96 4.79 3.33
CA THR A 273 -2.54 3.40 3.25
C THR A 273 -1.44 3.06 4.26
N ILE A 274 -1.42 1.78 4.66
CA ILE A 274 -0.31 1.17 5.39
C ILE A 274 0.15 -0.06 4.63
N SER A 275 1.44 -0.12 4.30
CA SER A 275 2.09 -1.26 3.67
C SER A 275 2.80 -2.12 4.73
N VAL A 276 2.69 -3.44 4.57
CA VAL A 276 3.24 -4.41 5.53
C VAL A 276 4.20 -5.40 4.84
N PRO A 277 5.27 -4.91 4.16
CA PRO A 277 6.24 -5.80 3.54
C PRO A 277 7.05 -6.56 4.58
N ARG A 278 7.42 -7.82 4.26
CA ARG A 278 8.46 -8.58 4.97
C ARG A 278 9.77 -8.54 4.18
N ILE A 279 10.90 -8.61 4.90
CA ILE A 279 12.22 -8.70 4.26
C ILE A 279 12.31 -9.94 3.37
N ARG A 280 12.87 -9.80 2.18
CA ARG A 280 13.10 -10.88 1.21
C ARG A 280 14.55 -10.85 0.73
N PRO A 281 15.09 -11.99 0.28
CA PRO A 281 16.38 -12.02 -0.39
C PRO A 281 16.40 -11.06 -1.59
N ALA A 282 17.58 -10.55 -1.89
CA ALA A 282 17.87 -9.77 -3.08
C ALA A 282 19.38 -9.88 -3.38
N ASP A 283 19.83 -9.29 -4.48
CA ASP A 283 21.26 -9.21 -4.77
C ASP A 283 22.01 -8.52 -3.61
N ASP A 284 23.11 -9.12 -3.15
CA ASP A 284 23.91 -8.66 -2.00
C ASP A 284 23.15 -8.55 -0.66
N ILE A 285 21.92 -9.10 -0.58
CA ILE A 285 21.07 -9.08 0.63
C ILE A 285 20.74 -10.50 1.08
N ASP A 286 21.37 -10.92 2.17
CA ASP A 286 21.00 -12.15 2.87
C ASP A 286 19.91 -11.87 3.92
N ALA A 287 18.65 -12.19 3.59
CA ALA A 287 17.53 -12.00 4.49
C ALA A 287 17.65 -12.80 5.80
N SER A 288 18.42 -13.90 5.82
CA SER A 288 18.65 -14.71 7.02
C SER A 288 19.58 -14.04 8.04
N SER A 289 20.33 -13.02 7.62
CA SER A 289 21.18 -12.22 8.51
C SER A 289 20.39 -11.35 9.48
N PHE A 290 19.12 -11.05 9.16
CA PHE A 290 18.21 -10.32 10.04
C PHE A 290 17.49 -11.28 11.00
N LYS A 291 17.63 -11.05 12.28
CA LYS A 291 17.26 -12.02 13.33
C LYS A 291 15.79 -11.98 13.77
N ASP A 292 15.00 -11.06 13.23
CA ASP A 292 13.62 -10.83 13.66
C ASP A 292 12.59 -11.19 12.58
N SER A 293 12.88 -12.22 11.80
CA SER A 293 11.93 -12.74 10.81
C SER A 293 10.62 -13.14 11.50
N ILE A 294 9.50 -12.76 10.91
CA ILE A 294 8.17 -13.08 11.43
C ILE A 294 7.54 -14.24 10.66
N SER A 295 6.89 -15.14 11.40
CA SER A 295 6.14 -16.26 10.80
C SER A 295 4.88 -15.77 10.07
N ASP A 296 4.26 -16.64 9.29
CA ASP A 296 2.98 -16.33 8.63
C ASP A 296 1.88 -16.04 9.66
N GLU A 297 1.87 -16.76 10.80
CA GLU A 297 0.88 -16.56 11.88
C GLU A 297 1.01 -15.17 12.52
N ILE A 298 2.25 -14.71 12.78
CA ILE A 298 2.50 -13.36 13.30
C ILE A 298 2.09 -12.33 12.25
N PHE A 299 2.40 -12.56 10.98
CA PHE A 299 2.04 -11.67 9.89
C PHE A 299 0.52 -11.53 9.73
N GLU A 300 -0.21 -12.65 9.77
CA GLU A 300 -1.68 -12.66 9.74
C GLU A 300 -2.26 -11.85 10.92
N LYS A 301 -1.71 -12.05 12.11
CA LYS A 301 -2.12 -11.35 13.32
C LYS A 301 -1.88 -9.85 13.23
N ILE A 302 -0.70 -9.43 12.74
CA ILE A 302 -0.39 -8.01 12.47
C ILE A 302 -1.43 -7.40 11.53
N VAL A 303 -1.71 -8.05 10.40
CA VAL A 303 -2.69 -7.54 9.42
C VAL A 303 -4.09 -7.43 10.01
N ALA A 304 -4.53 -8.43 10.77
CA ALA A 304 -5.84 -8.42 11.42
C ALA A 304 -5.95 -7.28 12.44
N ILE A 305 -4.94 -7.10 13.29
CA ILE A 305 -4.96 -6.07 14.32
C ILE A 305 -4.81 -4.67 13.71
N LEU A 306 -4.00 -4.50 12.66
CA LEU A 306 -3.97 -3.22 11.90
C LEU A 306 -5.36 -2.88 11.34
N ARG A 307 -6.09 -3.86 10.80
CA ARG A 307 -7.47 -3.63 10.34
C ARG A 307 -8.40 -3.21 11.48
N ILE A 308 -8.19 -3.73 12.68
CA ILE A 308 -8.96 -3.35 13.87
C ILE A 308 -8.57 -1.95 14.36
N ALA A 309 -7.27 -1.66 14.39
CA ALA A 309 -6.74 -0.41 14.94
C ALA A 309 -7.00 0.79 14.03
N VAL A 310 -6.83 0.63 12.72
CA VAL A 310 -7.04 1.68 11.71
C VAL A 310 -8.07 1.23 10.67
N PRO A 311 -9.36 1.17 11.05
CA PRO A 311 -10.38 0.45 10.29
C PRO A 311 -10.66 1.01 8.90
N TYR A 312 -10.37 2.27 8.66
CA TYR A 312 -10.60 2.99 7.39
C TYR A 312 -9.35 3.14 6.52
N THR A 313 -8.18 2.73 6.99
CA THR A 313 -6.92 2.81 6.24
C THR A 313 -6.78 1.63 5.27
N GLY A 314 -6.32 1.88 4.04
CA GLY A 314 -6.00 0.82 3.09
C GLY A 314 -4.79 0.01 3.55
N ILE A 315 -4.88 -1.32 3.63
CA ILE A 315 -3.74 -2.18 3.93
C ILE A 315 -3.23 -2.80 2.62
N ILE A 316 -1.93 -2.68 2.38
CA ILE A 316 -1.27 -3.09 1.13
C ILE A 316 -0.35 -4.28 1.39
N VAL A 317 -0.48 -5.29 0.53
CA VAL A 317 0.47 -6.40 0.43
C VAL A 317 0.92 -6.56 -1.03
N SER A 318 2.22 -6.67 -1.23
CA SER A 318 2.83 -6.81 -2.56
C SER A 318 3.10 -8.26 -2.94
N THR A 319 3.64 -8.44 -4.14
CA THR A 319 4.14 -9.72 -4.67
C THR A 319 5.40 -10.25 -3.95
N ARG A 320 5.91 -9.56 -2.91
CA ARG A 320 6.87 -10.12 -1.96
C ARG A 320 6.37 -11.36 -1.26
N GLU A 321 5.04 -11.44 -1.06
CA GLU A 321 4.40 -12.54 -0.36
C GLU A 321 3.93 -13.62 -1.32
N SER A 322 4.05 -14.88 -0.90
CA SER A 322 3.55 -16.03 -1.64
C SER A 322 2.04 -15.96 -1.85
N GLN A 323 1.53 -16.64 -2.87
CA GLN A 323 0.09 -16.74 -3.11
C GLN A 323 -0.67 -17.18 -1.86
N LYS A 324 -0.16 -18.19 -1.13
CA LYS A 324 -0.80 -18.72 0.08
C LYS A 324 -0.87 -17.70 1.20
N SER A 325 0.22 -16.96 1.44
CA SER A 325 0.25 -15.91 2.46
C SER A 325 -0.71 -14.77 2.08
N ARG A 326 -0.69 -14.34 0.82
CA ARG A 326 -1.60 -13.29 0.31
C ARG A 326 -3.07 -13.67 0.46
N GLU A 327 -3.44 -14.93 0.17
CA GLU A 327 -4.82 -15.41 0.32
C GLU A 327 -5.34 -15.31 1.75
N ARG A 328 -4.51 -15.63 2.73
CA ARG A 328 -4.87 -15.55 4.15
C ARG A 328 -5.11 -14.10 4.58
N VAL A 329 -4.17 -13.21 4.28
CA VAL A 329 -4.27 -11.81 4.71
C VAL A 329 -5.29 -11.00 3.93
N LEU A 330 -5.63 -11.40 2.69
CA LEU A 330 -6.76 -10.83 1.94
C LEU A 330 -8.08 -10.98 2.69
N LYS A 331 -8.31 -12.11 3.33
CA LYS A 331 -9.52 -12.34 4.15
C LYS A 331 -9.52 -11.44 5.37
N LEU A 332 -8.38 -11.27 6.04
CA LEU A 332 -8.26 -10.59 7.33
C LEU A 332 -8.32 -9.06 7.24
N GLY A 333 -7.71 -8.45 6.23
CA GLY A 333 -7.63 -6.99 6.28
C GLY A 333 -7.14 -6.29 5.03
N VAL A 334 -6.39 -6.98 4.17
CA VAL A 334 -5.79 -6.38 2.97
C VAL A 334 -6.86 -5.91 2.00
N SER A 335 -6.69 -4.70 1.47
CA SER A 335 -7.60 -4.07 0.52
C SER A 335 -6.93 -3.64 -0.79
N GLN A 336 -5.60 -3.71 -0.86
CA GLN A 336 -4.84 -3.39 -2.07
C GLN A 336 -3.70 -4.37 -2.26
N ILE A 337 -3.48 -4.80 -3.51
CA ILE A 337 -2.35 -5.67 -3.86
C ILE A 337 -1.71 -5.25 -5.17
N SER A 338 -0.41 -5.51 -5.30
CA SER A 338 0.25 -5.46 -6.61
C SER A 338 0.03 -6.77 -7.37
N GLY A 339 0.09 -6.70 -8.70
CA GLY A 339 -0.08 -7.89 -9.55
C GLY A 339 0.70 -7.78 -10.84
N GLY A 340 1.25 -8.91 -11.34
CA GLY A 340 2.11 -8.94 -12.51
C GLY A 340 3.35 -8.05 -12.36
N SER A 341 3.91 -7.99 -11.14
CA SER A 341 4.94 -7.02 -10.78
C SER A 341 6.32 -7.42 -11.31
N LYS A 342 7.05 -6.41 -11.78
CA LYS A 342 8.51 -6.47 -11.99
C LYS A 342 9.17 -5.47 -11.04
N THR A 343 10.27 -5.87 -10.42
CA THR A 343 10.99 -5.08 -9.40
C THR A 343 12.35 -4.59 -9.88
N SER A 344 12.66 -4.83 -11.15
CA SER A 344 13.82 -4.31 -11.86
C SER A 344 13.50 -3.04 -12.65
N VAL A 345 14.53 -2.24 -12.93
CA VAL A 345 14.40 -1.03 -13.75
C VAL A 345 14.30 -1.43 -15.22
N GLY A 346 13.13 -1.21 -15.85
CA GLY A 346 12.90 -1.56 -17.25
C GLY A 346 12.42 -3.00 -17.47
N GLY A 347 11.87 -3.66 -16.46
CA GLY A 347 11.54 -5.08 -16.48
C GLY A 347 10.23 -5.45 -17.19
N TYR A 348 9.36 -4.49 -17.56
CA TYR A 348 8.09 -4.81 -18.23
C TYR A 348 8.20 -4.90 -19.75
N ALA A 349 9.02 -4.05 -20.37
CA ALA A 349 9.21 -4.02 -21.81
C ALA A 349 10.37 -4.89 -22.30
N ALA A 350 11.19 -5.40 -21.40
CA ALA A 350 12.34 -6.23 -21.74
C ALA A 350 11.92 -7.61 -22.25
N PRO A 351 12.52 -8.11 -23.35
CA PRO A 351 12.17 -9.41 -23.92
C PRO A 351 12.81 -10.61 -23.21
N GLU A 352 13.74 -10.43 -22.24
CA GLU A 352 14.57 -11.52 -21.69
C GLU A 352 14.91 -11.36 -20.19
N PRO A 353 15.24 -12.47 -19.50
CA PRO A 353 15.47 -12.53 -18.04
C PRO A 353 16.74 -11.83 -17.51
N GLU A 354 17.60 -11.28 -18.35
CA GLU A 354 18.86 -10.67 -17.92
C GLU A 354 18.72 -9.47 -16.96
N GLU A 355 17.52 -8.91 -16.85
CA GLU A 355 17.28 -7.76 -15.97
C GLU A 355 16.84 -8.15 -14.54
N GLU A 356 16.63 -9.44 -14.23
CA GLU A 356 16.33 -9.89 -12.86
C GLU A 356 17.47 -9.59 -11.88
N SER A 357 18.73 -9.51 -12.37
CA SER A 357 19.89 -9.12 -11.56
C SER A 357 19.84 -7.67 -11.01
N SER A 358 18.91 -6.85 -11.49
CA SER A 358 18.70 -5.47 -11.02
C SER A 358 17.45 -5.29 -10.16
N ALA A 359 16.80 -6.39 -9.78
CA ALA A 359 15.60 -6.37 -8.96
C ALA A 359 15.86 -5.83 -7.54
N GLN A 360 14.92 -5.06 -7.01
CA GLN A 360 15.01 -4.56 -5.64
C GLN A 360 14.81 -5.67 -4.60
N PHE A 361 14.06 -6.70 -4.95
CA PHE A 361 13.84 -7.90 -4.13
C PHE A 361 13.26 -9.02 -5.00
N ASP A 362 13.41 -10.25 -4.53
CA ASP A 362 12.85 -11.42 -5.18
C ASP A 362 11.32 -11.44 -5.04
N VAL A 363 10.65 -11.63 -6.17
CA VAL A 363 9.19 -11.72 -6.24
C VAL A 363 8.77 -13.17 -5.99
N GLU A 364 7.97 -13.39 -4.93
CA GLU A 364 7.43 -14.73 -4.60
C GLU A 364 6.19 -15.08 -5.45
N ASP A 365 5.33 -14.10 -5.71
CA ASP A 365 4.15 -14.28 -6.56
C ASP A 365 4.42 -13.75 -7.97
N THR A 366 4.87 -14.64 -8.84
CA THR A 366 5.29 -14.35 -10.22
C THR A 366 4.15 -14.40 -11.25
N ARG A 367 2.93 -14.65 -10.80
CA ARG A 367 1.75 -14.75 -11.69
C ARG A 367 1.54 -13.48 -12.49
N THR A 368 1.03 -13.67 -13.72
CA THR A 368 0.56 -12.57 -14.57
C THR A 368 -0.61 -11.82 -13.91
N LEU A 369 -0.92 -10.61 -14.39
CA LEU A 369 -2.06 -9.87 -13.88
C LEU A 369 -3.38 -10.62 -14.11
N ASP A 370 -3.57 -11.28 -15.25
CA ASP A 370 -4.79 -12.04 -15.53
C ASP A 370 -4.97 -13.25 -14.60
N GLU A 371 -3.89 -13.97 -14.31
CA GLU A 371 -3.93 -15.07 -13.34
C GLU A 371 -4.28 -14.57 -11.93
N ILE A 372 -3.80 -13.39 -11.52
CA ILE A 372 -4.14 -12.78 -10.23
C ILE A 372 -5.60 -12.31 -10.23
N VAL A 373 -6.08 -11.70 -11.29
CA VAL A 373 -7.48 -11.31 -11.43
C VAL A 373 -8.37 -12.54 -11.36
N ASN A 374 -8.08 -13.59 -12.11
CA ASN A 374 -8.80 -14.87 -12.08
C ASN A 374 -8.85 -15.49 -10.68
N TRP A 375 -7.71 -15.51 -9.99
CA TRP A 375 -7.62 -16.00 -8.62
C TRP A 375 -8.49 -15.19 -7.65
N LEU A 376 -8.46 -13.85 -7.72
CA LEU A 376 -9.31 -13.00 -6.89
C LEU A 376 -10.80 -13.25 -7.14
N LEU A 377 -11.21 -13.40 -8.41
CA LEU A 377 -12.58 -13.74 -8.79
C LEU A 377 -13.00 -15.09 -8.20
N SER A 378 -12.12 -16.08 -8.23
CA SER A 378 -12.36 -17.41 -7.65
C SER A 378 -12.52 -17.38 -6.12
N LEU A 379 -11.89 -16.42 -5.45
CA LEU A 379 -12.05 -16.17 -4.01
C LEU A 379 -13.28 -15.30 -3.67
N GLY A 380 -14.03 -14.84 -4.69
CA GLY A 380 -15.18 -13.96 -4.52
C GLY A 380 -14.82 -12.48 -4.31
N HIS A 381 -13.59 -12.09 -4.56
CA HIS A 381 -13.17 -10.69 -4.52
C HIS A 381 -13.40 -9.98 -5.85
N ILE A 382 -13.59 -8.66 -5.79
CA ILE A 382 -13.75 -7.78 -6.95
C ILE A 382 -12.40 -7.11 -7.23
N PRO A 383 -11.63 -7.54 -8.26
CA PRO A 383 -10.46 -6.79 -8.70
C PRO A 383 -10.87 -5.39 -9.16
N SER A 384 -10.34 -4.36 -8.52
CA SER A 384 -10.72 -2.97 -8.77
C SER A 384 -9.56 -2.17 -9.35
N PHE A 385 -9.76 -1.63 -10.54
CA PHE A 385 -8.82 -0.70 -11.17
C PHE A 385 -9.30 0.76 -11.02
N CYS A 386 -10.21 1.02 -10.07
CA CYS A 386 -10.81 2.32 -9.84
C CYS A 386 -9.77 3.37 -9.40
N THR A 387 -9.85 4.55 -10.01
CA THR A 387 -9.04 5.74 -9.71
C THR A 387 -9.92 6.99 -9.52
N ALA A 388 -11.23 6.83 -9.35
CA ALA A 388 -12.20 7.91 -9.37
C ALA A 388 -11.98 8.94 -8.25
N CYS A 389 -11.64 8.51 -7.02
CA CYS A 389 -11.58 9.42 -5.88
C CYS A 389 -10.64 10.60 -6.10
N TYR A 390 -9.45 10.37 -6.64
CA TYR A 390 -8.48 11.45 -6.94
C TYR A 390 -8.98 12.39 -8.04
N ARG A 391 -9.62 11.84 -9.04
CA ARG A 391 -10.11 12.59 -10.21
C ARG A 391 -11.37 13.39 -9.91
N GLU A 392 -12.11 13.01 -8.86
CA GLU A 392 -13.32 13.69 -8.39
C GLU A 392 -13.08 14.52 -7.10
N GLY A 393 -11.80 14.77 -6.74
CA GLY A 393 -11.43 15.54 -5.56
C GLY A 393 -11.91 14.92 -4.23
N ARG A 394 -12.05 13.60 -4.18
CA ARG A 394 -12.37 12.84 -2.97
C ARG A 394 -11.09 12.28 -2.36
N THR A 395 -10.30 13.14 -1.75
CA THR A 395 -9.02 12.85 -1.10
C THR A 395 -9.03 13.35 0.33
N GLY A 396 -8.05 12.96 1.14
CA GLY A 396 -7.87 13.42 2.51
C GLY A 396 -9.12 13.29 3.37
N ASP A 397 -9.47 14.34 4.11
CA ASP A 397 -10.62 14.38 5.02
C ASP A 397 -11.96 14.08 4.30
N ARG A 398 -12.15 14.59 3.08
CA ARG A 398 -13.36 14.30 2.30
C ARG A 398 -13.50 12.80 2.01
N PHE A 399 -12.40 12.12 1.65
CA PHE A 399 -12.41 10.68 1.45
C PHE A 399 -12.71 9.95 2.77
N MET A 400 -12.02 10.30 3.86
CA MET A 400 -12.19 9.66 5.16
C MET A 400 -13.60 9.84 5.71
N THR A 401 -14.22 11.01 5.52
CA THR A 401 -15.62 11.27 5.90
C THR A 401 -16.60 10.34 5.16
N LEU A 402 -16.41 10.15 3.84
CA LEU A 402 -17.22 9.23 3.04
C LEU A 402 -17.01 7.76 3.47
N VAL A 403 -15.78 7.38 3.83
CA VAL A 403 -15.48 6.03 4.33
C VAL A 403 -16.13 5.81 5.70
N LYS A 404 -15.88 6.69 6.67
CA LYS A 404 -16.42 6.59 8.04
C LYS A 404 -17.95 6.55 8.06
N SER A 405 -18.62 7.31 7.20
CA SER A 405 -20.09 7.28 7.07
C SER A 405 -20.65 6.09 6.29
N GLY A 406 -19.79 5.33 5.59
CA GLY A 406 -20.19 4.24 4.69
C GLY A 406 -20.74 4.70 3.33
N GLN A 407 -20.87 6.00 3.09
CA GLN A 407 -21.38 6.54 1.82
C GLN A 407 -20.44 6.24 0.65
N ILE A 408 -19.16 6.00 0.92
CA ILE A 408 -18.18 5.64 -0.10
C ILE A 408 -18.59 4.39 -0.90
N ALA A 409 -19.36 3.47 -0.31
CA ALA A 409 -19.86 2.27 -0.98
C ALA A 409 -20.72 2.60 -2.20
N ASN A 410 -21.48 3.70 -2.18
CA ASN A 410 -22.29 4.16 -3.31
C ASN A 410 -21.45 4.59 -4.54
N CYS A 411 -20.17 4.89 -4.35
CA CYS A 411 -19.24 5.20 -5.45
C CYS A 411 -18.29 4.02 -5.71
N CYS A 412 -17.70 3.46 -4.67
CA CYS A 412 -16.64 2.45 -4.81
C CYS A 412 -17.14 1.13 -5.36
N GLN A 413 -18.34 0.67 -4.95
CA GLN A 413 -18.90 -0.58 -5.45
C GLN A 413 -19.16 -0.53 -6.97
N PRO A 414 -19.97 0.42 -7.49
CA PRO A 414 -20.20 0.50 -8.93
C PRO A 414 -18.92 0.82 -9.72
N ASN A 415 -18.04 1.67 -9.21
CA ASN A 415 -16.76 1.96 -9.88
C ASN A 415 -15.87 0.71 -10.00
N ALA A 416 -15.83 -0.15 -8.97
CA ALA A 416 -15.08 -1.40 -9.04
C ALA A 416 -15.63 -2.33 -10.13
N LEU A 417 -16.96 -2.48 -10.19
CA LEU A 417 -17.62 -3.32 -11.19
C LEU A 417 -17.41 -2.78 -12.63
N MET A 418 -17.51 -1.46 -12.81
CA MET A 418 -17.27 -0.85 -14.12
C MET A 418 -15.82 -1.01 -14.58
N THR A 419 -14.85 -0.79 -13.71
CA THR A 419 -13.43 -0.96 -14.05
C THR A 419 -13.04 -2.44 -14.24
N LEU A 420 -13.68 -3.36 -13.51
CA LEU A 420 -13.57 -4.78 -13.77
C LEU A 420 -14.13 -5.11 -15.16
N LYS A 421 -15.32 -4.60 -15.53
CA LYS A 421 -15.90 -4.81 -16.85
C LYS A 421 -14.99 -4.30 -17.97
N GLU A 422 -14.37 -3.11 -17.80
CA GLU A 422 -13.35 -2.64 -18.75
C GLU A 422 -12.20 -3.66 -18.90
N TYR A 423 -11.70 -4.20 -17.80
CA TYR A 423 -10.65 -5.20 -17.82
C TYR A 423 -11.07 -6.48 -18.55
N LEU A 424 -12.27 -6.98 -18.26
CA LEU A 424 -12.80 -8.20 -18.87
C LEU A 424 -12.98 -8.06 -20.40
N MET A 425 -13.34 -6.88 -20.87
CA MET A 425 -13.53 -6.62 -22.31
C MET A 425 -12.21 -6.47 -23.07
N ASP A 426 -11.18 -5.90 -22.43
CA ASP A 426 -9.98 -5.46 -23.14
C ASP A 426 -8.78 -6.40 -22.96
N TYR A 427 -8.69 -7.13 -21.82
CA TYR A 427 -7.44 -7.80 -21.43
C TYR A 427 -7.61 -9.25 -20.95
N ALA A 428 -8.79 -9.63 -20.49
CA ALA A 428 -8.99 -10.90 -19.81
C ALA A 428 -8.99 -12.11 -20.75
N SER A 429 -8.43 -13.22 -20.28
CA SER A 429 -8.65 -14.54 -20.87
C SER A 429 -10.13 -14.94 -20.79
N GLU A 430 -10.52 -15.93 -21.58
CA GLU A 430 -11.92 -16.40 -21.61
C GLU A 430 -12.40 -16.89 -20.24
N ASP A 431 -11.58 -17.65 -19.51
CA ASP A 431 -11.94 -18.16 -18.18
C ASP A 431 -12.10 -17.00 -17.17
N THR A 432 -11.21 -16.02 -17.21
CA THR A 432 -11.30 -14.83 -16.37
C THR A 432 -12.54 -14.01 -16.70
N ARG A 433 -12.88 -13.88 -17.99
CA ARG A 433 -14.06 -13.16 -18.47
C ARG A 433 -15.35 -13.81 -17.95
N VAL A 434 -15.50 -15.13 -18.11
CA VAL A 434 -16.70 -15.86 -17.64
C VAL A 434 -16.89 -15.70 -16.12
N LYS A 435 -15.84 -15.88 -15.34
CA LYS A 435 -15.90 -15.71 -13.87
C LYS A 435 -16.23 -14.26 -13.48
N GLY A 436 -15.62 -13.31 -14.18
CA GLY A 436 -15.82 -11.88 -13.91
C GLY A 436 -17.23 -11.41 -14.21
N GLU A 437 -17.83 -11.82 -15.32
CA GLU A 437 -19.22 -11.51 -15.65
C GLU A 437 -20.20 -12.07 -14.60
N ALA A 438 -20.02 -13.32 -14.21
CA ALA A 438 -20.85 -13.94 -13.17
C ALA A 438 -20.72 -13.22 -11.82
N LEU A 439 -19.51 -12.74 -11.47
CA LEU A 439 -19.29 -11.96 -10.26
C LEU A 439 -19.95 -10.58 -10.36
N ILE A 440 -19.86 -9.89 -11.49
CA ILE A 440 -20.51 -8.58 -11.70
C ILE A 440 -22.03 -8.72 -11.52
N GLU A 441 -22.68 -9.71 -12.13
CA GLU A 441 -24.11 -9.95 -11.97
C GLU A 441 -24.51 -10.14 -10.51
N ARG A 442 -23.76 -10.95 -9.77
CA ARG A 442 -23.99 -11.17 -8.33
C ARG A 442 -23.83 -9.89 -7.52
N GLU A 443 -22.76 -9.16 -7.74
CA GLU A 443 -22.40 -7.98 -6.95
C GLU A 443 -23.30 -6.76 -7.26
N LEU A 444 -23.90 -6.68 -8.42
CA LEU A 444 -24.92 -5.68 -8.75
C LEU A 444 -26.12 -5.76 -7.80
N THR A 445 -26.49 -6.97 -7.37
CA THR A 445 -27.61 -7.15 -6.42
C THR A 445 -27.32 -6.58 -5.03
N GLN A 446 -26.05 -6.30 -4.72
CA GLN A 446 -25.61 -5.73 -3.44
C GLN A 446 -25.62 -4.20 -3.42
N ILE A 447 -25.97 -3.53 -4.53
CA ILE A 447 -26.07 -2.06 -4.58
C ILE A 447 -27.46 -1.65 -4.09
N PRO A 448 -27.56 -1.05 -2.87
CA PRO A 448 -28.87 -0.82 -2.24
C PRO A 448 -29.62 0.37 -2.85
N ASN A 449 -28.93 1.30 -3.48
CA ASN A 449 -29.51 2.50 -4.07
C ASN A 449 -29.95 2.21 -5.53
N GLU A 450 -31.25 2.15 -5.77
CA GLU A 450 -31.83 1.84 -7.09
C GLU A 450 -31.37 2.79 -8.20
N LYS A 451 -31.21 4.10 -7.91
CA LYS A 451 -30.71 5.08 -8.89
C LYS A 451 -29.25 4.79 -9.27
N VAL A 452 -28.41 4.50 -8.28
CA VAL A 452 -27.00 4.11 -8.50
C VAL A 452 -26.93 2.81 -9.28
N LEU A 453 -27.75 1.82 -8.94
CA LEU A 453 -27.86 0.54 -9.66
C LEU A 453 -28.25 0.74 -11.11
N GLY A 454 -29.26 1.58 -11.38
CA GLY A 454 -29.71 1.89 -12.75
C GLY A 454 -28.60 2.52 -13.60
N ILE A 455 -27.87 3.50 -13.04
CA ILE A 455 -26.74 4.14 -13.72
C ILE A 455 -25.60 3.13 -13.95
N ALA A 456 -25.29 2.30 -12.95
CA ALA A 456 -24.25 1.28 -13.06
C ALA A 456 -24.55 0.28 -14.18
N LYS A 457 -25.78 -0.23 -14.26
CA LYS A 457 -26.22 -1.13 -15.35
C LYS A 457 -26.12 -0.49 -16.73
N LEU A 458 -26.55 0.77 -16.87
CA LEU A 458 -26.43 1.53 -18.11
C LEU A 458 -24.96 1.69 -18.55
N ASN A 459 -24.08 2.04 -17.60
CA ASN A 459 -22.66 2.21 -17.90
C ASN A 459 -21.99 0.88 -18.25
N LEU A 460 -22.32 -0.21 -17.57
CA LEU A 460 -21.83 -1.56 -17.92
C LEU A 460 -22.22 -1.96 -19.34
N SER A 461 -23.46 -1.66 -19.80
CA SER A 461 -23.87 -1.87 -21.18
C SER A 461 -23.02 -1.05 -22.16
N LYS A 462 -22.82 0.24 -21.88
CA LYS A 462 -21.97 1.11 -22.71
C LYS A 462 -20.51 0.65 -22.76
N ILE A 463 -19.98 0.08 -21.66
CA ILE A 463 -18.64 -0.50 -21.65
C ILE A 463 -18.58 -1.71 -22.58
N ALA A 464 -19.60 -2.56 -22.58
CA ALA A 464 -19.69 -3.69 -23.51
C ALA A 464 -19.75 -3.23 -24.99
N GLU A 465 -20.30 -2.06 -25.27
CA GLU A 465 -20.37 -1.40 -26.57
C GLU A 465 -19.08 -0.62 -26.94
N GLY A 466 -18.05 -0.63 -26.08
CA GLY A 466 -16.75 -0.02 -26.36
C GLY A 466 -16.47 1.30 -25.65
N SER A 467 -17.42 1.86 -24.88
CA SER A 467 -17.15 3.04 -24.06
C SER A 467 -16.25 2.71 -22.85
N ARG A 468 -15.49 3.68 -22.36
CA ARG A 468 -14.55 3.49 -21.24
C ARG A 468 -14.60 4.70 -20.31
N ASP A 469 -14.00 4.52 -19.11
CA ASP A 469 -13.73 5.56 -18.13
C ASP A 469 -14.98 6.18 -17.48
N PHE A 470 -15.99 5.36 -17.22
CA PHE A 470 -17.13 5.78 -16.39
C PHE A 470 -16.75 5.81 -14.91
N ARG A 471 -17.30 6.79 -14.19
CA ARG A 471 -17.10 6.93 -12.75
C ARG A 471 -18.25 7.64 -12.05
N PHE A 472 -18.44 7.29 -10.79
CA PHE A 472 -19.36 7.93 -9.86
C PHE A 472 -18.63 8.93 -8.99
#